data_e1be5dd4478723fa8d24c579657a041a
#
_entry.id   e1be5dd4478723fa8d24c579657a041a
#
_cell.length_a   1.000
_cell.length_b   1.000
_cell.length_c   1.000
_cell.angle_alpha   90.00
_cell.angle_beta   90.00
_cell.angle_gamma   90.00
#
_symmetry.space_group_name_H-M   'P 1'
#
loop_
_entity.id
_entity.type
_entity.pdbx_description
1 polymer ?
#
loop_
_entity_poly.entity_id
_entity_poly.type
_entity_poly.pdbx_seq_one_letter_code
_entity_poly.pdbx_strand_id
1 'polypeptide(L)'
;MSKQAKSKAPSGGDNFTRWLVIGMVALVVITGVAFSMMSQSTKANASFTALKNYIMAAPVTATVDPAQGSGLVLNPGNKLQIDVWEDPQCPVCRSFEQANGGYIDDLVRTNKATVVFHVLSFLGDESVRTANAEFCAAEEGQYLDFHKAIYLVQPTLENSGFFSNANLIKIGDYIGLKSKAFTDCVNKASKFDIVKANYDSMPKYKVSGTPTVFINGKLWERKSSDFNLAEFRLAVEAG
;
A
#
# COMPACT_ATOMS: atom_id res chain seq x y z
N MET A 1 8.91 84.53 -20.84
CA MET A 1 9.78 83.41 -21.22
C MET A 1 10.10 82.68 -19.94
N SER A 2 9.39 81.56 -19.66
CA SER A 2 9.59 80.76 -18.45
C SER A 2 10.30 79.47 -18.87
N LYS A 3 11.48 79.21 -18.31
CA LYS A 3 12.26 77.97 -18.56
C LYS A 3 11.79 76.92 -17.55
N GLN A 4 11.13 75.84 -18.03
CA GLN A 4 10.85 74.66 -17.27
C GLN A 4 12.14 73.85 -17.02
N ALA A 5 12.46 73.63 -15.76
CA ALA A 5 13.52 72.73 -15.35
C ALA A 5 13.00 71.28 -15.42
N LYS A 6 13.64 70.39 -16.19
CA LYS A 6 13.40 68.97 -16.20
C LYS A 6 14.10 68.32 -15.00
N SER A 7 13.33 67.78 -14.08
CA SER A 7 13.85 66.93 -12.99
C SER A 7 14.21 65.55 -13.56
N LYS A 8 15.48 65.17 -13.41
CA LYS A 8 15.96 63.81 -13.68
C LYS A 8 15.58 62.92 -12.52
N ALA A 9 14.80 61.86 -12.78
CA ALA A 9 14.55 60.81 -11.81
C ALA A 9 15.80 59.96 -11.60
N PRO A 10 16.09 59.50 -10.38
CA PRO A 10 17.27 58.64 -10.13
C PRO A 10 16.98 57.19 -10.57
N SER A 11 17.68 56.73 -11.61
CA SER A 11 17.66 55.35 -12.12
C SER A 11 18.78 54.56 -11.49
N GLY A 12 18.62 54.08 -10.27
CA GLY A 12 19.67 53.30 -9.60
C GLY A 12 19.17 52.19 -8.67
N GLY A 13 17.85 52.16 -8.36
CA GLY A 13 17.33 51.25 -7.35
C GLY A 13 16.74 49.92 -7.87
N ASP A 14 16.35 49.87 -9.13
CA ASP A 14 15.53 48.78 -9.65
C ASP A 14 16.28 47.41 -9.79
N ASN A 15 17.54 47.44 -10.19
CA ASN A 15 18.28 46.21 -10.41
C ASN A 15 18.69 45.51 -9.11
N PHE A 16 19.09 46.27 -8.09
CA PHE A 16 19.44 45.69 -6.80
C PHE A 16 18.22 45.06 -6.11
N THR A 17 17.08 45.74 -6.12
CA THR A 17 15.82 45.25 -5.56
C THR A 17 15.33 43.99 -6.33
N ARG A 18 15.46 43.97 -7.67
CA ARG A 18 15.13 42.80 -8.48
C ARG A 18 15.99 41.58 -8.13
N TRP A 19 17.30 41.74 -8.03
CA TRP A 19 18.20 40.65 -7.64
C TRP A 19 17.97 40.17 -6.21
N LEU A 20 17.62 41.07 -5.31
CA LEU A 20 17.29 40.71 -3.92
C LEU A 20 15.99 39.92 -3.83
N VAL A 21 14.95 40.30 -4.60
CA VAL A 21 13.69 39.54 -4.67
C VAL A 21 13.90 38.18 -5.32
N ILE A 22 14.66 38.10 -6.42
CA ILE A 22 14.99 36.83 -7.08
C ILE A 22 15.75 35.91 -6.13
N GLY A 23 16.73 36.45 -5.40
CA GLY A 23 17.49 35.70 -4.38
C GLY A 23 16.63 35.17 -3.26
N MET A 24 15.69 35.97 -2.72
CA MET A 24 14.74 35.51 -1.69
C MET A 24 13.79 34.43 -2.21
N VAL A 25 13.23 34.59 -3.41
CA VAL A 25 12.36 33.58 -4.01
C VAL A 25 13.12 32.28 -4.26
N ALA A 26 14.34 32.34 -4.80
CA ALA A 26 15.18 31.18 -5.01
C ALA A 26 15.48 30.46 -3.68
N LEU A 27 15.78 31.21 -2.61
CA LEU A 27 16.08 30.64 -1.30
C LEU A 27 14.84 29.97 -0.69
N VAL A 28 13.65 30.55 -0.81
CA VAL A 28 12.38 29.94 -0.35
C VAL A 28 12.07 28.66 -1.13
N VAL A 29 12.28 28.67 -2.46
CA VAL A 29 12.07 27.46 -3.27
C VAL A 29 13.06 26.36 -2.88
N ILE A 30 14.36 26.68 -2.75
CA ILE A 30 15.38 25.70 -2.39
C ILE A 30 15.12 25.14 -0.99
N THR A 31 14.81 25.99 -0.01
CA THR A 31 14.51 25.52 1.36
C THR A 31 13.20 24.73 1.41
N GLY A 32 12.18 25.11 0.65
CA GLY A 32 10.93 24.37 0.55
C GLY A 32 11.10 22.99 -0.07
N VAL A 33 11.88 22.89 -1.16
CA VAL A 33 12.20 21.60 -1.79
C VAL A 33 13.06 20.73 -0.87
N ALA A 34 14.11 21.29 -0.25
CA ALA A 34 14.98 20.56 0.69
C ALA A 34 14.19 20.07 1.92
N PHE A 35 13.29 20.89 2.47
CA PHE A 35 12.42 20.50 3.58
C PHE A 35 11.42 19.41 3.17
N SER A 36 10.84 19.51 1.97
CA SER A 36 9.95 18.47 1.43
C SER A 36 10.68 17.13 1.26
N MET A 37 11.88 17.14 0.69
CA MET A 37 12.69 15.92 0.52
C MET A 37 13.15 15.33 1.87
N MET A 38 13.56 16.17 2.83
CA MET A 38 13.92 15.72 4.18
C MET A 38 12.71 15.17 4.94
N SER A 39 11.55 15.80 4.82
CA SER A 39 10.31 15.33 5.46
C SER A 39 9.87 13.97 4.91
N GLN A 40 9.99 13.75 3.59
CA GLN A 40 9.68 12.45 2.99
C GLN A 40 10.67 11.37 3.42
N SER A 41 11.97 11.66 3.45
CA SER A 41 12.98 10.68 3.87
C SER A 41 12.84 10.30 5.35
N THR A 42 12.48 11.25 6.21
CA THR A 42 12.28 11.00 7.65
C THR A 42 11.02 10.15 7.89
N LYS A 43 9.93 10.41 7.17
CA LYS A 43 8.70 9.59 7.24
C LYS A 43 8.94 8.17 6.72
N ALA A 44 9.63 8.03 5.58
CA ALA A 44 10.00 6.73 5.02
C ALA A 44 10.88 5.93 6.00
N ASN A 45 11.88 6.55 6.60
CA ASN A 45 12.75 5.88 7.57
C ASN A 45 12.02 5.44 8.85
N ALA A 46 11.07 6.22 9.34
CA ALA A 46 10.23 5.85 10.48
C ALA A 46 9.33 4.64 10.16
N SER A 47 8.79 4.57 8.97
CA SER A 47 7.94 3.45 8.52
C SER A 47 8.73 2.15 8.41
N PHE A 48 9.90 2.14 7.80
CA PHE A 48 10.75 0.93 7.68
C PHE A 48 11.29 0.43 9.02
N THR A 49 11.24 1.23 10.08
CA THR A 49 11.67 0.80 11.42
C THR A 49 10.87 -0.41 11.92
N ALA A 50 9.60 -0.53 11.53
CA ALA A 50 8.76 -1.68 11.87
C ALA A 50 9.27 -3.00 11.27
N LEU A 51 10.09 -2.95 10.22
CA LEU A 51 10.62 -4.13 9.52
C LEU A 51 12.05 -4.51 9.93
N LYS A 52 12.71 -3.75 10.81
CA LYS A 52 14.15 -3.96 11.12
C LYS A 52 14.49 -5.36 11.61
N ASN A 53 13.57 -6.00 12.32
CA ASN A 53 13.77 -7.34 12.90
C ASN A 53 12.72 -8.32 12.35
N TYR A 54 12.21 -8.05 11.15
CA TYR A 54 11.24 -8.94 10.52
C TYR A 54 11.90 -10.28 10.20
N ILE A 55 11.25 -11.35 10.62
CA ILE A 55 11.68 -12.71 10.31
C ILE A 55 10.65 -13.28 9.35
N MET A 56 11.08 -13.50 8.11
CA MET A 56 10.25 -14.11 7.08
C MET A 56 9.97 -15.55 7.44
N ALA A 57 8.72 -15.97 7.34
CA ALA A 57 8.31 -17.34 7.61
C ALA A 57 8.54 -18.25 6.38
N ALA A 58 8.27 -19.54 6.53
CA ALA A 58 8.35 -20.49 5.42
C ALA A 58 7.39 -20.08 4.29
N PRO A 59 7.80 -20.23 3.02
CA PRO A 59 6.95 -19.92 1.87
C PRO A 59 5.62 -20.70 1.90
N VAL A 60 4.54 -20.02 1.48
CA VAL A 60 3.24 -20.64 1.24
C VAL A 60 2.83 -20.38 -0.20
N THR A 61 2.54 -21.45 -0.92
CA THR A 61 2.11 -21.33 -2.32
C THR A 61 0.75 -20.63 -2.41
N ALA A 62 0.69 -19.59 -3.20
CA ALA A 62 -0.54 -18.92 -3.58
C ALA A 62 -0.75 -19.09 -5.10
N THR A 63 -1.99 -19.30 -5.52
CA THR A 63 -2.35 -19.42 -6.94
C THR A 63 -3.41 -18.40 -7.29
N VAL A 64 -3.33 -17.81 -8.47
CA VAL A 64 -4.39 -16.92 -8.97
C VAL A 64 -5.50 -17.75 -9.58
N ASP A 65 -6.72 -17.59 -9.11
CA ASP A 65 -7.88 -18.30 -9.65
C ASP A 65 -8.87 -17.32 -10.32
N PRO A 66 -8.98 -17.32 -11.66
CA PRO A 66 -9.95 -16.49 -12.37
C PRO A 66 -11.40 -16.80 -12.00
N ALA A 67 -11.73 -18.05 -11.61
CA ALA A 67 -13.06 -18.42 -11.16
C ALA A 67 -13.44 -17.76 -9.84
N GLN A 68 -12.43 -17.44 -9.01
CA GLN A 68 -12.56 -16.71 -7.75
C GLN A 68 -12.14 -15.23 -7.89
N GLY A 69 -12.52 -14.58 -8.99
CA GLY A 69 -12.28 -13.15 -9.20
C GLY A 69 -10.80 -12.77 -9.33
N SER A 70 -9.95 -13.69 -9.77
CA SER A 70 -8.49 -13.51 -9.86
C SER A 70 -7.82 -13.20 -8.52
N GLY A 71 -8.45 -13.60 -7.40
CA GLY A 71 -7.84 -13.54 -6.07
C GLY A 71 -6.69 -14.52 -5.92
N LEU A 72 -5.86 -14.29 -4.90
CA LEU A 72 -4.77 -15.17 -4.48
C LEU A 72 -5.33 -16.24 -3.55
N VAL A 73 -5.38 -17.47 -4.01
CA VAL A 73 -5.89 -18.64 -3.27
C VAL A 73 -4.74 -19.34 -2.57
N LEU A 74 -4.85 -19.46 -1.25
CA LEU A 74 -3.94 -20.22 -0.41
C LEU A 74 -4.68 -21.45 0.14
N ASN A 75 -4.00 -22.60 0.16
CA ASN A 75 -4.53 -23.89 0.64
C ASN A 75 -5.91 -24.25 0.05
N PRO A 76 -6.04 -24.38 -1.26
CA PRO A 76 -7.32 -24.74 -1.89
C PRO A 76 -7.82 -26.11 -1.41
N GLY A 77 -9.15 -26.25 -1.25
CA GLY A 77 -9.81 -27.52 -0.93
C GLY A 77 -10.16 -27.75 0.54
N ASN A 78 -9.86 -26.79 1.44
CA ASN A 78 -10.38 -26.84 2.81
C ASN A 78 -11.90 -26.57 2.82
N LYS A 79 -12.60 -27.14 3.81
CA LYS A 79 -14.04 -26.89 4.02
C LYS A 79 -14.34 -25.45 4.45
N LEU A 80 -13.45 -24.90 5.29
CA LEU A 80 -13.51 -23.50 5.68
C LEU A 80 -12.86 -22.66 4.60
N GLN A 81 -13.59 -21.71 4.04
CA GLN A 81 -13.07 -20.70 3.13
C GLN A 81 -13.30 -19.31 3.70
N ILE A 82 -12.26 -18.48 3.64
CA ILE A 82 -12.30 -17.07 4.01
C ILE A 82 -11.86 -16.26 2.80
N ASP A 83 -12.73 -15.36 2.33
CA ASP A 83 -12.42 -14.44 1.24
C ASP A 83 -12.23 -13.04 1.85
N VAL A 84 -11.07 -12.44 1.64
CA VAL A 84 -10.68 -11.13 2.20
C VAL A 84 -10.46 -10.15 1.05
N TRP A 85 -11.26 -9.09 1.02
CA TRP A 85 -11.20 -8.04 0.00
C TRP A 85 -10.61 -6.78 0.63
N GLU A 86 -9.43 -6.40 0.19
CA GLU A 86 -8.66 -5.31 0.79
C GLU A 86 -7.95 -4.45 -0.25
N ASP A 87 -7.75 -3.17 0.09
CA ASP A 87 -6.85 -2.29 -0.66
C ASP A 87 -5.64 -1.97 0.23
N PRO A 88 -4.40 -2.14 -0.25
CA PRO A 88 -3.19 -1.97 0.54
C PRO A 88 -2.97 -0.54 1.08
N GLN A 89 -3.70 0.45 0.56
CA GLN A 89 -3.68 1.80 1.10
C GLN A 89 -4.80 2.09 2.10
N CYS A 90 -5.82 1.22 2.21
CA CYS A 90 -6.99 1.46 3.05
C CYS A 90 -6.63 1.44 4.55
N PRO A 91 -6.83 2.55 5.30
CA PRO A 91 -6.52 2.58 6.74
C PRO A 91 -7.40 1.63 7.57
N VAL A 92 -8.62 1.36 7.10
CA VAL A 92 -9.55 0.44 7.77
C VAL A 92 -9.11 -1.00 7.56
N CYS A 93 -8.55 -1.35 6.38
CA CYS A 93 -7.92 -2.64 6.13
C CYS A 93 -6.71 -2.86 7.05
N ARG A 94 -5.87 -1.83 7.25
CA ARG A 94 -4.77 -1.93 8.23
C ARG A 94 -5.29 -2.26 9.63
N SER A 95 -6.41 -1.66 10.05
CA SER A 95 -6.99 -1.96 11.37
C SER A 95 -7.52 -3.39 11.43
N PHE A 96 -8.08 -3.91 10.35
CA PHE A 96 -8.50 -5.30 10.24
C PHE A 96 -7.29 -6.25 10.32
N GLU A 97 -6.25 -6.01 9.55
CA GLU A 97 -5.03 -6.81 9.53
C GLU A 97 -4.30 -6.80 10.88
N GLN A 98 -4.22 -5.65 11.55
CA GLN A 98 -3.65 -5.57 12.90
C GLN A 98 -4.40 -6.42 13.92
N ALA A 99 -5.72 -6.52 13.80
CA ALA A 99 -6.56 -7.28 14.74
C ALA A 99 -6.65 -8.77 14.39
N ASN A 100 -6.77 -9.11 13.11
CA ASN A 100 -7.19 -10.45 12.66
C ASN A 100 -6.17 -11.13 11.72
N GLY A 101 -5.28 -10.37 11.08
CA GLY A 101 -4.33 -10.90 10.08
C GLY A 101 -3.45 -12.02 10.63
N GLY A 102 -2.99 -11.90 11.88
CA GLY A 102 -2.22 -12.98 12.53
C GLY A 102 -2.98 -14.29 12.67
N TYR A 103 -4.29 -14.24 12.93
CA TYR A 103 -5.12 -15.44 13.00
C TYR A 103 -5.37 -16.05 11.61
N ILE A 104 -5.57 -15.23 10.60
CA ILE A 104 -5.69 -15.68 9.21
C ILE A 104 -4.37 -16.34 8.74
N ASP A 105 -3.24 -15.73 9.05
CA ASP A 105 -1.91 -16.30 8.77
C ASP A 105 -1.73 -17.68 9.44
N ASP A 106 -2.12 -17.83 10.71
CA ASP A 106 -2.09 -19.11 11.43
C ASP A 106 -2.99 -20.16 10.76
N LEU A 107 -4.20 -19.81 10.33
CA LEU A 107 -5.09 -20.73 9.63
C LEU A 107 -4.50 -21.22 8.32
N VAL A 108 -3.84 -20.33 7.56
CA VAL A 108 -3.15 -20.70 6.33
C VAL A 108 -1.97 -21.60 6.62
N ARG A 109 -1.06 -21.20 7.51
CA ARG A 109 0.19 -21.96 7.80
C ARG A 109 -0.06 -23.31 8.43
N THR A 110 -1.19 -23.46 9.14
CA THR A 110 -1.61 -24.75 9.71
C THR A 110 -2.54 -25.55 8.81
N ASN A 111 -2.78 -25.08 7.57
CA ASN A 111 -3.66 -25.70 6.57
C ASN A 111 -5.09 -25.97 7.11
N LYS A 112 -5.65 -25.02 7.86
CA LYS A 112 -7.00 -25.16 8.46
C LYS A 112 -8.09 -24.48 7.64
N ALA A 113 -7.72 -23.57 6.73
CA ALA A 113 -8.64 -22.86 5.86
C ALA A 113 -8.07 -22.69 4.46
N THR A 114 -8.95 -22.63 3.47
CA THR A 114 -8.68 -21.98 2.21
C THR A 114 -8.87 -20.48 2.43
N VAL A 115 -7.88 -19.67 2.11
CA VAL A 115 -7.99 -18.21 2.18
C VAL A 115 -7.78 -17.61 0.80
N VAL A 116 -8.69 -16.74 0.39
CA VAL A 116 -8.62 -16.03 -0.88
C VAL A 116 -8.45 -14.54 -0.58
N PHE A 117 -7.29 -14.00 -0.92
CA PHE A 117 -7.06 -12.56 -0.82
C PHE A 117 -7.37 -11.89 -2.17
N HIS A 118 -8.26 -10.92 -2.12
CA HIS A 118 -8.59 -10.04 -3.23
C HIS A 118 -7.93 -8.69 -3.02
N VAL A 119 -6.74 -8.53 -3.61
CA VAL A 119 -5.95 -7.32 -3.47
C VAL A 119 -6.45 -6.27 -4.44
N LEU A 120 -7.26 -5.34 -3.93
CA LEU A 120 -7.89 -4.30 -4.71
C LEU A 120 -6.96 -3.11 -4.96
N SER A 121 -7.36 -2.22 -5.88
CA SER A 121 -6.50 -1.13 -6.35
C SER A 121 -7.28 0.15 -6.69
N PHE A 122 -8.33 0.47 -5.90
CA PHE A 122 -9.21 1.61 -6.22
C PHE A 122 -8.83 2.93 -5.53
N LEU A 123 -7.91 2.91 -4.57
CA LEU A 123 -7.48 4.13 -3.86
C LEU A 123 -6.37 4.91 -4.60
N GLY A 124 -6.09 4.57 -5.86
CA GLY A 124 -5.17 5.31 -6.71
C GLY A 124 -3.93 4.52 -7.14
N ASP A 125 -2.98 5.23 -7.78
CA ASP A 125 -1.82 4.60 -8.42
C ASP A 125 -0.92 3.84 -7.45
N GLU A 126 -0.86 4.25 -6.19
CA GLU A 126 -0.08 3.53 -5.19
C GLU A 126 -0.71 2.19 -4.83
N SER A 127 -2.05 2.08 -4.81
CA SER A 127 -2.74 0.80 -4.64
C SER A 127 -2.44 -0.15 -5.80
N VAL A 128 -2.46 0.35 -7.04
CA VAL A 128 -2.12 -0.45 -8.24
C VAL A 128 -0.70 -1.00 -8.14
N ARG A 129 0.29 -0.14 -7.79
CA ARG A 129 1.69 -0.57 -7.65
C ARG A 129 1.88 -1.57 -6.52
N THR A 130 1.22 -1.34 -5.39
CA THR A 130 1.33 -2.23 -4.23
C THR A 130 0.68 -3.57 -4.50
N ALA A 131 -0.53 -3.60 -5.06
CA ALA A 131 -1.19 -4.83 -5.48
C ALA A 131 -0.31 -5.62 -6.48
N ASN A 132 0.26 -4.95 -7.50
CA ASN A 132 1.21 -5.60 -8.40
C ASN A 132 2.40 -6.23 -7.64
N ALA A 133 2.97 -5.53 -6.66
CA ALA A 133 4.09 -6.07 -5.87
C ALA A 133 3.67 -7.25 -4.99
N GLU A 134 2.46 -7.26 -4.44
CA GLU A 134 1.91 -8.39 -3.68
C GLU A 134 1.74 -9.63 -4.57
N PHE A 135 1.21 -9.47 -5.78
CA PHE A 135 1.15 -10.57 -6.74
C PHE A 135 2.55 -11.05 -7.19
N CYS A 136 3.55 -10.15 -7.28
CA CYS A 136 4.93 -10.53 -7.54
C CYS A 136 5.53 -11.34 -6.38
N ALA A 137 5.26 -10.96 -5.13
CA ALA A 137 5.70 -11.72 -3.94
C ALA A 137 5.04 -13.11 -3.86
N ALA A 138 3.80 -13.22 -4.32
CA ALA A 138 3.07 -14.48 -4.39
C ALA A 138 3.74 -15.51 -5.29
N GLU A 139 4.38 -15.10 -6.39
CA GLU A 139 5.13 -16.01 -7.28
C GLU A 139 6.32 -16.69 -6.58
N GLU A 140 6.84 -16.07 -5.52
CA GLU A 140 7.92 -16.63 -4.71
C GLU A 140 7.42 -17.28 -3.41
N GLY A 141 6.08 -17.44 -3.28
CA GLY A 141 5.46 -18.00 -2.09
C GLY A 141 5.51 -17.08 -0.87
N GLN A 142 5.83 -15.80 -1.07
CA GLN A 142 6.03 -14.83 0.02
C GLN A 142 4.91 -13.80 0.15
N TYR A 143 3.72 -14.10 -0.38
CA TYR A 143 2.58 -13.21 -0.32
C TYR A 143 2.26 -12.77 1.12
N LEU A 144 2.08 -13.72 2.04
CA LEU A 144 1.66 -13.44 3.42
C LEU A 144 2.65 -12.51 4.16
N ASP A 145 3.94 -12.77 4.02
CA ASP A 145 4.96 -11.94 4.66
C ASP A 145 5.04 -10.55 4.04
N PHE A 146 4.92 -10.46 2.71
CA PHE A 146 4.93 -9.17 2.02
C PHE A 146 3.68 -8.35 2.34
N HIS A 147 2.50 -8.97 2.30
CA HIS A 147 1.23 -8.38 2.68
C HIS A 147 1.25 -7.81 4.10
N LYS A 148 1.68 -8.61 5.07
CA LYS A 148 1.87 -8.15 6.45
C LYS A 148 2.85 -6.99 6.54
N ALA A 149 3.96 -7.03 5.80
CA ALA A 149 4.94 -5.94 5.79
C ALA A 149 4.35 -4.64 5.22
N ILE A 150 3.52 -4.70 4.18
CA ILE A 150 2.80 -3.54 3.62
C ILE A 150 1.96 -2.86 4.71
N TYR A 151 1.13 -3.60 5.44
CA TYR A 151 0.28 -3.00 6.48
C TYR A 151 1.07 -2.52 7.71
N LEU A 152 2.21 -3.14 8.03
CA LEU A 152 3.11 -2.66 9.09
C LEU A 152 3.72 -1.28 8.79
N VAL A 153 4.01 -1.00 7.51
CA VAL A 153 4.63 0.27 7.08
C VAL A 153 3.65 1.23 6.40
N GLN A 154 2.38 0.86 6.30
CA GLN A 154 1.37 1.66 5.61
C GLN A 154 1.36 3.10 6.15
N PRO A 155 1.50 4.12 5.29
CA PRO A 155 1.42 5.51 5.70
C PRO A 155 0.01 5.87 6.19
N THR A 156 -0.10 6.95 6.95
CA THR A 156 -1.39 7.45 7.44
C THR A 156 -2.22 8.14 6.35
N LEU A 157 -1.57 8.57 5.27
CA LEU A 157 -2.21 9.24 4.13
C LEU A 157 -2.09 8.37 2.89
N GLU A 158 -3.20 8.17 2.22
CA GLU A 158 -3.27 7.56 0.90
C GLU A 158 -2.54 8.44 -0.13
N ASN A 159 -1.99 7.80 -1.16
CA ASN A 159 -1.26 8.47 -2.26
C ASN A 159 -0.19 9.47 -1.77
N SER A 160 0.50 9.11 -0.70
CA SER A 160 1.55 9.93 -0.06
C SER A 160 2.88 9.94 -0.83
N GLY A 161 3.02 9.15 -1.88
CA GLY A 161 4.27 8.87 -2.59
C GLY A 161 5.11 7.75 -1.95
N PHE A 162 4.66 7.18 -0.82
CA PHE A 162 5.43 6.18 -0.09
C PHE A 162 5.52 4.84 -0.84
N PHE A 163 4.44 4.33 -1.38
CA PHE A 163 4.42 3.07 -2.11
C PHE A 163 4.88 3.24 -3.58
N SER A 164 6.08 3.83 -3.75
CA SER A 164 6.80 3.80 -5.01
C SER A 164 7.42 2.41 -5.26
N ASN A 165 7.71 2.05 -6.52
CA ASN A 165 8.39 0.77 -6.83
C ASN A 165 9.68 0.60 -6.03
N ALA A 166 10.48 1.67 -5.89
CA ALA A 166 11.71 1.64 -5.11
C ALA A 166 11.48 1.27 -3.64
N ASN A 167 10.44 1.83 -3.02
CA ASN A 167 10.11 1.52 -1.64
C ASN A 167 9.47 0.13 -1.49
N LEU A 168 8.67 -0.33 -2.46
CA LEU A 168 8.11 -1.68 -2.47
C LEU A 168 9.21 -2.74 -2.57
N ILE A 169 10.21 -2.52 -3.43
CA ILE A 169 11.41 -3.37 -3.51
C ILE A 169 12.18 -3.34 -2.18
N LYS A 170 12.33 -2.17 -1.59
CA LYS A 170 12.99 -2.02 -0.28
C LYS A 170 12.22 -2.72 0.85
N ILE A 171 10.89 -2.74 0.83
CA ILE A 171 10.08 -3.57 1.75
C ILE A 171 10.42 -5.04 1.57
N GLY A 172 10.48 -5.52 0.32
CA GLY A 172 10.94 -6.86 0.00
C GLY A 172 12.32 -7.17 0.59
N ASP A 173 13.29 -6.27 0.40
CA ASP A 173 14.64 -6.41 0.96
C ASP A 173 14.64 -6.57 2.48
N TYR A 174 13.81 -5.80 3.20
CA TYR A 174 13.71 -5.87 4.67
C TYR A 174 13.18 -7.21 5.15
N ILE A 175 12.24 -7.81 4.44
CA ILE A 175 11.70 -9.12 4.81
C ILE A 175 12.49 -10.29 4.25
N GLY A 176 13.52 -10.05 3.43
CA GLY A 176 14.38 -11.10 2.84
C GLY A 176 14.03 -11.51 1.41
N LEU A 177 13.00 -10.92 0.81
CA LEU A 177 12.60 -11.12 -0.60
C LEU A 177 13.49 -10.27 -1.52
N LYS A 178 14.65 -10.81 -1.93
CA LYS A 178 15.73 -10.08 -2.62
C LYS A 178 16.01 -10.58 -4.04
N SER A 179 15.10 -11.35 -4.61
CA SER A 179 15.33 -11.94 -5.92
C SER A 179 15.29 -10.86 -7.03
N LYS A 180 16.04 -11.12 -8.09
CA LYS A 180 15.95 -10.31 -9.31
C LYS A 180 14.56 -10.46 -9.96
N ALA A 181 13.93 -11.62 -9.83
CA ALA A 181 12.62 -11.89 -10.40
C ALA A 181 11.56 -10.98 -9.75
N PHE A 182 11.52 -10.87 -8.42
CA PHE A 182 10.65 -9.94 -7.71
C PHE A 182 10.90 -8.49 -8.13
N THR A 183 12.16 -8.05 -8.12
CA THR A 183 12.53 -6.68 -8.50
C THR A 183 12.10 -6.36 -9.94
N ASP A 184 12.35 -7.24 -10.89
CA ASP A 184 11.96 -7.08 -12.29
C ASP A 184 10.42 -7.06 -12.44
N CYS A 185 9.71 -7.94 -11.73
CA CYS A 185 8.25 -8.02 -11.73
C CYS A 185 7.61 -6.71 -11.24
N VAL A 186 8.10 -6.16 -10.12
CA VAL A 186 7.62 -4.88 -9.58
C VAL A 186 7.89 -3.73 -10.56
N ASN A 187 9.11 -3.62 -11.09
CA ASN A 187 9.49 -2.52 -11.98
C ASN A 187 8.77 -2.54 -13.32
N LYS A 188 8.45 -3.73 -13.84
CA LYS A 188 7.74 -3.91 -15.12
C LYS A 188 6.21 -3.93 -14.98
N ALA A 189 5.68 -3.79 -13.77
CA ALA A 189 4.24 -3.94 -13.48
C ALA A 189 3.66 -5.23 -14.07
N SER A 190 4.40 -6.35 -13.92
CA SER A 190 4.12 -7.60 -14.66
C SER A 190 2.80 -8.27 -14.28
N LYS A 191 2.13 -7.83 -13.20
CA LYS A 191 0.85 -8.35 -12.71
C LYS A 191 -0.32 -7.41 -12.93
N PHE A 192 -0.13 -6.33 -13.70
CA PHE A 192 -1.16 -5.31 -13.91
C PHE A 192 -2.50 -5.89 -14.39
N ASP A 193 -2.48 -6.84 -15.34
CA ASP A 193 -3.70 -7.44 -15.87
C ASP A 193 -4.45 -8.25 -14.80
N ILE A 194 -3.73 -8.93 -13.90
CA ILE A 194 -4.31 -9.68 -12.78
C ILE A 194 -4.89 -8.71 -11.76
N VAL A 195 -4.17 -7.64 -11.40
CA VAL A 195 -4.63 -6.57 -10.51
C VAL A 195 -5.93 -5.98 -11.04
N LYS A 196 -5.96 -5.66 -12.33
CA LYS A 196 -7.17 -5.13 -12.98
C LYS A 196 -8.33 -6.14 -12.96
N ALA A 197 -8.07 -7.40 -13.30
CA ALA A 197 -9.09 -8.44 -13.30
C ALA A 197 -9.68 -8.68 -11.90
N ASN A 198 -8.84 -8.62 -10.86
CA ASN A 198 -9.28 -8.70 -9.48
C ASN A 198 -10.20 -7.53 -9.12
N TYR A 199 -9.79 -6.30 -9.41
CA TYR A 199 -10.61 -5.10 -9.21
C TYR A 199 -11.94 -5.17 -9.96
N ASP A 200 -11.93 -5.53 -11.26
CA ASP A 200 -13.11 -5.63 -12.11
C ASP A 200 -14.10 -6.71 -11.61
N SER A 201 -13.66 -7.63 -10.77
CA SER A 201 -14.51 -8.68 -10.22
C SER A 201 -15.41 -8.23 -9.06
N MET A 202 -15.13 -7.10 -8.41
CA MET A 202 -15.87 -6.59 -7.24
C MET A 202 -17.42 -6.61 -7.42
N PRO A 203 -17.98 -6.12 -8.54
CA PRO A 203 -19.44 -6.10 -8.71
C PRO A 203 -20.07 -7.50 -8.74
N LYS A 204 -19.36 -8.50 -9.30
CA LYS A 204 -19.81 -9.90 -9.33
C LYS A 204 -20.01 -10.45 -7.92
N TYR A 205 -19.14 -10.06 -6.99
CA TYR A 205 -19.19 -10.50 -5.59
C TYR A 205 -19.93 -9.51 -4.67
N LYS A 206 -20.56 -8.46 -5.26
CA LYS A 206 -21.28 -7.40 -4.51
C LYS A 206 -20.42 -6.70 -3.47
N VAL A 207 -19.12 -6.59 -3.74
CA VAL A 207 -18.18 -5.85 -2.91
C VAL A 207 -18.24 -4.39 -3.30
N SER A 208 -18.46 -3.49 -2.33
CA SER A 208 -18.57 -2.04 -2.54
C SER A 208 -17.58 -1.23 -1.72
N GLY A 209 -16.76 -1.89 -0.90
CA GLY A 209 -15.78 -1.24 -0.04
C GLY A 209 -14.86 -2.24 0.64
N THR A 210 -13.87 -1.73 1.38
CA THR A 210 -12.86 -2.54 2.06
C THR A 210 -12.68 -2.14 3.53
N PRO A 211 -12.30 -3.06 4.40
CA PRO A 211 -12.25 -4.49 4.11
C PRO A 211 -13.65 -5.10 3.98
N THR A 212 -13.82 -6.07 3.08
CA THR A 212 -15.01 -6.93 3.02
C THR A 212 -14.55 -8.37 3.18
N VAL A 213 -15.16 -9.10 4.09
CA VAL A 213 -14.79 -10.49 4.41
C VAL A 213 -15.98 -11.40 4.28
N PHE A 214 -15.79 -12.53 3.58
CA PHE A 214 -16.78 -13.60 3.55
C PHE A 214 -16.22 -14.84 4.24
N ILE A 215 -17.06 -15.54 4.99
CA ILE A 215 -16.77 -16.83 5.60
C ILE A 215 -17.73 -17.83 5.01
N ASN A 216 -17.21 -18.84 4.30
CA ASN A 216 -18.00 -19.81 3.55
C ASN A 216 -19.08 -19.15 2.65
N GLY A 217 -18.69 -18.06 1.97
CA GLY A 217 -19.56 -17.31 1.06
C GLY A 217 -20.59 -16.40 1.73
N LYS A 218 -20.62 -16.32 3.08
CA LYS A 218 -21.49 -15.42 3.84
C LYS A 218 -20.71 -14.19 4.27
N LEU A 219 -21.27 -13.01 4.01
CA LEU A 219 -20.66 -11.75 4.47
C LEU A 219 -20.52 -11.77 5.99
N TRP A 220 -19.30 -11.53 6.49
CA TRP A 220 -19.04 -11.29 7.89
C TRP A 220 -19.36 -9.84 8.24
N GLU A 221 -20.35 -9.66 9.09
CA GLU A 221 -20.74 -8.35 9.62
C GLU A 221 -20.23 -8.22 11.07
N ARG A 222 -19.32 -7.27 11.28
CA ARG A 222 -18.83 -6.95 12.62
C ARG A 222 -19.94 -6.32 13.47
N LYS A 223 -19.97 -6.65 14.75
CA LYS A 223 -20.98 -6.16 15.71
C LYS A 223 -20.57 -4.84 16.38
N SER A 224 -19.27 -4.51 16.33
CA SER A 224 -18.71 -3.31 16.94
C SER A 224 -18.05 -2.40 15.89
N SER A 225 -17.72 -1.17 16.26
CA SER A 225 -16.93 -0.27 15.43
C SER A 225 -15.51 -0.77 15.19
N ASP A 226 -14.97 -1.54 16.14
CA ASP A 226 -13.61 -2.05 16.11
C ASP A 226 -13.58 -3.48 15.58
N PHE A 227 -12.44 -3.85 14.96
CA PHE A 227 -12.18 -5.23 14.60
C PHE A 227 -11.76 -6.00 15.87
N ASN A 228 -12.57 -7.00 16.26
CA ASN A 228 -12.34 -7.78 17.46
C ASN A 228 -11.97 -9.22 17.08
N LEU A 229 -10.77 -9.67 17.47
CA LEU A 229 -10.28 -11.00 17.16
C LEU A 229 -11.18 -12.12 17.71
N ALA A 230 -11.72 -11.96 18.93
CA ALA A 230 -12.60 -12.99 19.51
C ALA A 230 -13.91 -13.10 18.72
N GLU A 231 -14.48 -11.98 18.31
CA GLU A 231 -15.67 -11.96 17.46
C GLU A 231 -15.41 -12.61 16.10
N PHE A 232 -14.28 -12.29 15.47
CA PHE A 232 -13.88 -12.88 14.20
C PHE A 232 -13.66 -14.40 14.30
N ARG A 233 -12.95 -14.85 15.35
CA ARG A 233 -12.75 -16.28 15.62
C ARG A 233 -14.06 -17.04 15.78
N LEU A 234 -14.98 -16.50 16.57
CA LEU A 234 -16.30 -17.11 16.74
C LEU A 234 -17.07 -17.23 15.42
N ALA A 235 -16.98 -16.23 14.55
CA ALA A 235 -17.60 -16.28 13.23
C ALA A 235 -16.96 -17.34 12.32
N VAL A 236 -15.64 -17.46 12.35
CA VAL A 236 -14.87 -18.46 11.58
C VAL A 236 -15.16 -19.90 12.11
N GLU A 237 -15.25 -20.09 13.41
CA GLU A 237 -15.54 -21.39 14.03
C GLU A 237 -16.99 -21.83 13.84
N ALA A 238 -17.91 -20.88 13.60
CA ALA A 238 -19.34 -21.16 13.34
C ALA A 238 -19.67 -21.41 11.86
N GLY A 239 -18.76 -21.09 10.94
CA GLY A 239 -18.92 -21.24 9.48
C GLY A 239 -18.45 -22.57 9.00
#